data_2bad7b094432fae0ab1763db479fa48f
#
_entry.id   2bad7b094432fae0ab1763db479fa48f
#
_cell.length_a   1.000
_cell.length_b   1.000
_cell.length_c   1.000
_cell.angle_alpha   90.00
_cell.angle_beta   90.00
_cell.angle_gamma   90.00
#
_symmetry.space_group_name_H-M   'P 1'
#
loop_
_entity.id
_entity.type
_entity.pdbx_description
1 polymer ?
#
loop_
_entity_poly.entity_id
_entity_poly.type
_entity_poly.pdbx_seq_one_letter_code
_entity_poly.pdbx_strand_id
1 'polypeptide(L)'
;MWKVNYFRRLINGYMHRPIVTLTTDFGLRDPYVGEMKAVILSISPNAAIVDITHNIEKFNIRMGAYVLASASPYFPKGAIH
;
A
#
# COMPACT_ATOMS: atom_id res chain seq x y z
N MET A 1 0.92 14.01 14.10
CA MET A 1 0.46 12.62 14.20
C MET A 1 -1.02 12.47 14.48
N TRP A 2 -1.67 13.50 15.01
CA TRP A 2 -3.11 13.47 15.20
C TRP A 2 -3.88 13.28 13.87
N LYS A 3 -3.35 13.82 12.76
CA LYS A 3 -3.98 13.66 11.44
C LYS A 3 -3.99 12.20 11.00
N VAL A 4 -2.96 11.46 11.33
CA VAL A 4 -2.89 10.02 11.01
C VAL A 4 -3.95 9.27 11.82
N ASN A 5 -4.10 9.58 13.09
CA ASN A 5 -5.11 8.93 13.94
C ASN A 5 -6.53 9.27 13.51
N TYR A 6 -6.77 10.52 13.11
CA TYR A 6 -8.07 10.94 12.59
C TYR A 6 -8.41 10.20 11.30
N PHE A 7 -7.47 10.15 10.37
CA PHE A 7 -7.65 9.47 9.09
C PHE A 7 -7.90 7.97 9.31
N ARG A 8 -7.15 7.36 10.21
CA ARG A 8 -7.31 5.96 10.56
C ARG A 8 -8.70 5.67 11.13
N ARG A 9 -9.18 6.53 12.00
CA ARG A 9 -10.52 6.42 12.57
C ARG A 9 -11.60 6.56 11.50
N LEU A 10 -11.42 7.49 10.60
CA LEU A 10 -12.34 7.72 9.50
C LEU A 10 -12.48 6.49 8.61
N ILE A 11 -11.35 5.90 8.23
CA ILE A 11 -11.33 4.69 7.40
C ILE A 11 -12.02 3.53 8.12
N ASN A 12 -11.67 3.29 9.38
CA ASN A 12 -12.24 2.19 10.15
C ASN A 12 -13.74 2.38 10.42
N GLY A 13 -14.18 3.60 10.58
CA GLY A 13 -15.59 3.89 10.84
C GLY A 13 -16.48 3.78 9.62
N TYR A 14 -15.95 4.07 8.43
CA TYR A 14 -16.75 4.15 7.21
C TYR A 14 -16.60 2.95 6.31
N MET A 15 -15.45 2.36 6.25
CA MET A 15 -15.12 1.64 5.05
C MET A 15 -15.04 0.13 5.21
N HIS A 16 -14.69 -0.41 6.33
CA HIS A 16 -14.43 -1.85 6.47
C HIS A 16 -13.78 -2.45 5.21
N ARG A 17 -13.03 -1.60 4.49
CA ARG A 17 -12.39 -1.98 3.24
C ARG A 17 -11.03 -2.57 3.55
N PRO A 18 -10.65 -3.65 2.86
CA PRO A 18 -9.27 -4.12 2.97
C PRO A 18 -8.32 -3.06 2.43
N ILE A 19 -7.30 -2.75 3.18
CA ILE A 19 -6.25 -1.83 2.76
C ILE A 19 -5.08 -2.65 2.28
N VAL A 20 -4.67 -2.43 1.04
CA VAL A 20 -3.54 -3.11 0.43
C VAL A 20 -2.49 -2.06 0.10
N THR A 21 -1.29 -2.22 0.62
CA THR A 21 -0.20 -1.32 0.27
C THR A 21 0.74 -1.98 -0.71
N LEU A 22 1.33 -1.18 -1.59
CA LEU A 22 2.23 -1.67 -2.61
C LEU A 22 3.62 -1.05 -2.42
N THR A 23 4.61 -1.91 -2.40
CA THR A 23 6.03 -1.53 -2.34
C THR A 23 6.74 -2.36 -3.39
N THR A 24 7.21 -1.74 -4.46
CA THR A 24 7.79 -2.46 -5.60
C THR A 24 9.02 -1.77 -6.15
N ASP A 25 9.71 -2.48 -7.03
CA ASP A 25 10.80 -1.95 -7.83
C ASP A 25 10.40 -1.71 -9.30
N PHE A 26 9.09 -1.72 -9.59
CA PHE A 26 8.60 -1.62 -10.96
C PHE A 26 8.81 -0.24 -11.58
N GLY A 27 8.88 0.82 -10.78
CA GLY A 27 8.82 2.18 -11.29
C GLY A 27 7.42 2.52 -11.78
N LEU A 28 7.30 3.68 -12.40
CA LEU A 28 6.00 4.17 -12.90
C LEU A 28 5.99 4.33 -14.42
N ARG A 29 7.05 3.91 -15.10
CA ARG A 29 7.16 4.06 -16.55
C ARG A 29 6.34 3.05 -17.32
N ASP A 30 6.32 1.82 -16.83
CA ASP A 30 5.67 0.69 -17.47
C ASP A 30 4.28 0.49 -16.88
N PRO A 31 3.39 -0.26 -17.57
CA PRO A 31 2.02 -0.45 -17.09
C PRO A 31 1.89 -1.47 -15.95
N TYR A 32 2.98 -2.00 -15.42
CA TYR A 32 2.94 -3.09 -14.44
C TYR A 32 2.22 -2.74 -13.16
N VAL A 33 2.38 -1.51 -12.67
CA VAL A 33 1.67 -1.07 -11.46
C VAL A 33 0.17 -1.06 -11.70
N GLY A 34 -0.26 -0.52 -12.85
CA GLY A 34 -1.68 -0.52 -13.22
C GLY A 34 -2.24 -1.91 -13.37
N GLU A 35 -1.49 -2.80 -14.02
CA GLU A 35 -1.90 -4.20 -14.19
C GLU A 35 -2.05 -4.91 -12.84
N MET A 36 -1.10 -4.69 -11.93
CA MET A 36 -1.16 -5.28 -10.59
C MET A 36 -2.38 -4.79 -9.83
N LYS A 37 -2.66 -3.49 -9.90
CA LYS A 37 -3.85 -2.93 -9.26
C LYS A 37 -5.13 -3.49 -9.87
N ALA A 38 -5.17 -3.68 -11.18
CA ALA A 38 -6.31 -4.28 -11.86
C ALA A 38 -6.57 -5.70 -11.37
N VAL A 39 -5.52 -6.50 -11.20
CA VAL A 39 -5.63 -7.86 -10.66
C VAL A 39 -6.18 -7.82 -9.24
N ILE A 40 -5.64 -6.95 -8.39
CA ILE A 40 -6.12 -6.81 -7.00
C ILE A 40 -7.61 -6.46 -7.00
N LEU A 41 -8.02 -5.49 -7.80
CA LEU A 41 -9.40 -5.03 -7.83
C LEU A 41 -10.34 -6.05 -8.47
N SER A 42 -9.85 -6.92 -9.34
CA SER A 42 -10.67 -8.01 -9.88
C SER A 42 -11.00 -9.07 -8.84
N ILE A 43 -10.12 -9.23 -7.85
CA ILE A 43 -10.31 -10.19 -6.75
C ILE A 43 -11.05 -9.54 -5.59
N SER A 44 -10.70 -8.31 -5.27
CA SER A 44 -11.25 -7.56 -4.15
C SER A 44 -11.67 -6.15 -4.60
N PRO A 45 -12.87 -6.01 -5.20
CA PRO A 45 -13.29 -4.72 -5.78
C PRO A 45 -13.36 -3.57 -4.79
N ASN A 46 -13.51 -3.88 -3.51
CA ASN A 46 -13.60 -2.85 -2.47
C ASN A 46 -12.25 -2.51 -1.83
N ALA A 47 -11.16 -3.10 -2.30
CA ALA A 47 -9.85 -2.84 -1.74
C ALA A 47 -9.47 -1.36 -1.88
N ALA A 48 -8.91 -0.79 -0.83
CA ALA A 48 -8.25 0.50 -0.89
C ALA A 48 -6.76 0.25 -1.15
N ILE A 49 -6.28 0.64 -2.30
CA ILE A 49 -4.89 0.40 -2.70
C ILE A 49 -4.09 1.66 -2.44
N VAL A 50 -3.02 1.54 -1.67
CA VAL A 50 -2.15 2.65 -1.32
C VAL A 50 -0.74 2.34 -1.77
N ASP A 51 -0.17 3.21 -2.59
CA ASP A 51 1.22 3.07 -3.02
C ASP A 51 2.14 3.62 -1.93
N ILE A 52 3.01 2.76 -1.41
CA ILE A 52 4.10 3.25 -0.56
C ILE A 52 5.20 3.80 -1.46
N THR A 53 5.69 2.98 -2.36
CA THR A 53 6.62 3.42 -3.39
C THR A 53 6.76 2.34 -4.47
N HIS A 54 7.08 2.77 -5.69
CA HIS A 54 7.45 1.86 -6.78
C HIS A 54 8.89 2.10 -7.24
N ASN A 55 9.66 2.84 -6.43
CA ASN A 55 11.03 3.23 -6.75
C ASN A 55 12.07 2.54 -5.89
N ILE A 56 11.77 1.34 -5.39
CA ILE A 56 12.78 0.52 -4.74
C ILE A 56 13.84 0.19 -5.82
N GLU A 57 15.10 0.28 -5.46
CA GLU A 57 16.17 -0.13 -6.34
C GLU A 57 15.99 -1.59 -6.70
N LYS A 58 16.14 -1.91 -8.00
CA LYS A 58 15.85 -3.25 -8.51
C LYS A 58 16.63 -4.31 -7.76
N PHE A 59 15.92 -5.34 -7.34
CA PHE A 59 16.43 -6.48 -6.57
C PHE A 59 17.04 -6.11 -5.22
N ASN A 60 16.81 -4.89 -4.74
CA ASN A 60 17.32 -4.47 -3.44
C ASN A 60 16.29 -4.79 -2.34
N ILE A 61 16.36 -6.01 -1.85
CA ILE A 61 15.44 -6.51 -0.82
C ILE A 61 15.60 -5.74 0.48
N ARG A 62 16.82 -5.35 0.84
CA ARG A 62 17.07 -4.55 2.07
C ARG A 62 16.38 -3.21 2.02
N MET A 63 16.45 -2.53 0.89
CA MET A 63 15.79 -1.25 0.72
C MET A 63 14.27 -1.42 0.84
N GLY A 64 13.70 -2.44 0.19
CA GLY A 64 12.29 -2.73 0.28
C GLY A 64 11.84 -3.01 1.70
N ALA A 65 12.58 -3.83 2.41
CA ALA A 65 12.28 -4.15 3.81
C ALA A 65 12.36 -2.92 4.71
N TYR A 66 13.37 -2.07 4.51
CA TYR A 66 13.53 -0.85 5.29
C TYR A 66 12.36 0.11 5.05
N VAL A 67 12.01 0.34 3.79
CA VAL A 67 10.92 1.24 3.44
C VAL A 67 9.60 0.73 4.03
N LEU A 68 9.33 -0.55 3.90
CA LEU A 68 8.12 -1.16 4.43
C LEU A 68 8.07 -1.07 5.96
N ALA A 69 9.17 -1.38 6.63
CA ALA A 69 9.25 -1.28 8.09
C ALA A 69 9.02 0.15 8.57
N SER A 70 9.49 1.14 7.81
CA SER A 70 9.31 2.56 8.15
C SER A 70 7.88 3.03 7.93
N ALA A 71 7.21 2.53 6.90
CA ALA A 71 5.87 2.99 6.52
C ALA A 71 4.74 2.23 7.21
N SER A 72 4.91 0.93 7.44
CA SER A 72 3.83 0.07 7.91
C SER A 72 3.20 0.51 9.24
N PRO A 73 3.93 1.08 10.22
CA PRO A 73 3.29 1.50 11.47
C PRO A 73 2.24 2.60 11.31
N TYR A 74 2.25 3.32 10.19
CA TYR A 74 1.27 4.38 9.94
C TYR A 74 -0.06 3.86 9.40
N PHE A 75 -0.10 2.60 8.99
CA PHE A 75 -1.32 2.01 8.43
C PHE A 75 -2.16 1.35 9.51
N PRO A 76 -3.49 1.27 9.28
CA PRO A 76 -4.37 0.61 10.22
C PRO A 76 -3.99 -0.86 10.43
N LYS A 77 -4.33 -1.36 11.61
CA LYS A 77 -4.17 -2.77 11.92
C LYS A 77 -4.98 -3.59 10.93
N GLY A 78 -4.38 -4.63 10.40
CA GLY A 78 -5.02 -5.48 9.40
C GLY A 78 -4.74 -5.08 7.96
N ALA A 79 -3.97 -4.02 7.73
CA ALA A 79 -3.53 -3.69 6.38
C ALA A 79 -2.66 -4.81 5.80
N ILE A 80 -2.78 -5.05 4.51
CA ILE A 80 -2.03 -6.06 3.77
C ILE A 80 -0.92 -5.35 3.01
N HIS A 81 0.31 -5.78 3.28
CA HIS A 81 1.47 -5.18 2.63
C HIS A 81 2.08 -6.13 1.62
#